data_01ea4408c625bbb3a3fe9e5d947b8bc1
#
_entry.id   01ea4408c625bbb3a3fe9e5d947b8bc1
#
_cell.length_a   1.000
_cell.length_b   1.000
_cell.length_c   1.000
_cell.angle_alpha   90.00
_cell.angle_beta   90.00
_cell.angle_gamma   90.00
#
_symmetry.space_group_name_H-M   'P 1'
#
loop_
_entity.id
_entity.type
_entity.pdbx_description
1 polymer ?
#
loop_
_entity_poly.entity_id
_entity_poly.type
_entity_poly.pdbx_seq_one_letter_code
_entity_poly.pdbx_strand_id
1 'polypeptide(L)'
;QFYRVDRTEMASKRRARAVVRPRQVAMYLAKVLTPRSYPEIGRKFGGRDHSTVIHAVRLIEELRARDADMDGDVRSLLRQLES
;
A
#
# COMPACT_ATOMS: atom_id res chain seq x y z
N GLN A 1 14.06 -8.01 -2.28
CA GLN A 1 12.84 -7.54 -2.91
C GLN A 1 11.62 -8.05 -2.19
N PHE A 2 10.83 -7.13 -1.70
CA PHE A 2 9.61 -7.50 -0.99
C PHE A 2 8.59 -8.13 -1.90
N TYR A 3 8.36 -7.52 -3.04
CA TYR A 3 7.24 -7.88 -3.88
C TYR A 3 7.76 -8.24 -5.24
N ARG A 4 7.89 -9.53 -5.44
CA ARG A 4 8.37 -10.07 -6.69
C ARG A 4 7.21 -10.73 -7.42
N VAL A 5 7.02 -10.33 -8.66
CA VAL A 5 5.94 -10.89 -9.48
C VAL A 5 6.54 -11.80 -10.53
N ASP A 6 6.14 -13.05 -10.48
CA ASP A 6 6.56 -14.04 -11.46
C ASP A 6 5.55 -14.06 -12.60
N ARG A 7 6.03 -14.25 -13.82
CA ARG A 7 5.17 -14.33 -14.99
C ARG A 7 4.13 -15.42 -14.89
N THR A 8 4.49 -16.52 -14.27
CA THR A 8 3.58 -17.66 -14.15
C THR A 8 2.42 -17.35 -13.22
N GLU A 9 2.53 -16.33 -12.40
CA GLU A 9 1.50 -15.94 -11.47
C GLU A 9 0.56 -14.87 -12.03
N MET A 10 0.77 -14.47 -13.27
CA MET A 10 -0.02 -13.40 -13.87
C MET A 10 -1.51 -13.63 -13.81
N ALA A 11 -1.96 -14.85 -13.92
CA ALA A 11 -3.37 -15.19 -13.94
C ALA A 11 -3.89 -15.68 -12.60
N SER A 12 -3.07 -15.73 -11.56
CA SER A 12 -3.46 -16.30 -10.28
C SER A 12 -3.89 -15.21 -9.30
N LYS A 13 -4.65 -15.60 -8.29
CA LYS A 13 -5.03 -14.70 -7.21
C LYS A 13 -3.82 -14.21 -6.44
N ARG A 14 -2.81 -15.04 -6.34
CA ARG A 14 -1.57 -14.70 -5.66
C ARG A 14 -0.89 -13.51 -6.33
N ARG A 15 -0.93 -13.48 -7.64
CA ARG A 15 -0.37 -12.37 -8.37
C ARG A 15 -1.10 -11.07 -8.09
N ALA A 16 -2.43 -11.14 -7.98
CA ALA A 16 -3.22 -9.96 -7.66
C ALA A 16 -2.77 -9.36 -6.34
N ARG A 17 -2.53 -10.19 -5.33
CA ARG A 17 -2.03 -9.73 -4.05
C ARG A 17 -0.63 -9.14 -4.18
N ALA A 18 0.23 -9.77 -4.96
CA ALA A 18 1.60 -9.32 -5.13
C ALA A 18 1.66 -7.94 -5.80
N VAL A 19 0.66 -7.59 -6.59
CA VAL A 19 0.60 -6.29 -7.25
C VAL A 19 -0.16 -5.27 -6.41
N VAL A 20 -1.29 -5.69 -5.83
CA VAL A 20 -2.19 -4.79 -5.12
C VAL A 20 -1.62 -4.36 -3.77
N ARG A 21 -1.02 -5.30 -3.04
CA ARG A 21 -0.54 -4.98 -1.69
C ARG A 21 0.52 -3.88 -1.67
N PRO A 22 1.54 -3.90 -2.53
CA PRO A 22 2.52 -2.81 -2.55
C PRO A 22 1.87 -1.46 -2.85
N ARG A 23 0.88 -1.45 -3.74
CA ARG A 23 0.16 -0.23 -4.07
C ARG A 23 -0.60 0.30 -2.86
N GLN A 24 -1.24 -0.59 -2.12
CA GLN A 24 -1.98 -0.21 -0.92
C GLN A 24 -1.05 0.38 0.14
N VAL A 25 0.12 -0.22 0.32
CA VAL A 25 1.12 0.30 1.25
C VAL A 25 1.58 1.68 0.79
N ALA A 26 1.81 1.86 -0.51
CA ALA A 26 2.22 3.16 -1.04
C ALA A 26 1.16 4.23 -0.81
N MET A 27 -0.11 3.88 -0.98
CA MET A 27 -1.21 4.82 -0.70
C MET A 27 -1.26 5.19 0.78
N TYR A 28 -1.07 4.21 1.65
CA TYR A 28 -1.03 4.44 3.08
C TYR A 28 0.11 5.39 3.44
N LEU A 29 1.30 5.15 2.90
CA LEU A 29 2.46 6.00 3.16
C LEU A 29 2.23 7.43 2.65
N ALA A 30 1.62 7.56 1.47
CA ALA A 30 1.31 8.87 0.94
C ALA A 30 0.38 9.65 1.86
N LYS A 31 -0.60 8.97 2.44
CA LYS A 31 -1.55 9.62 3.34
C LYS A 31 -0.91 10.02 4.66
N VAL A 32 -0.06 9.16 5.20
CA VAL A 32 0.57 9.40 6.51
C VAL A 32 1.66 10.47 6.42
N LEU A 33 2.42 10.47 5.33
CA LEU A 33 3.60 11.32 5.19
C LEU A 33 3.33 12.68 4.54
N THR A 34 2.17 12.86 3.95
CA THR A 34 1.86 14.12 3.26
C THR A 34 0.48 14.62 3.69
N PRO A 35 0.20 15.92 3.51
CA PRO A 35 -1.13 16.47 3.80
C PRO A 35 -2.12 16.30 2.65
N ARG A 36 -1.82 15.43 1.69
CA ARG A 36 -2.69 15.22 0.54
C ARG A 36 -4.01 14.57 0.92
N SER A 37 -5.06 14.97 0.22
CA SER A 37 -6.38 14.38 0.41
C SER A 37 -6.47 13.03 -0.30
N TYR A 38 -7.49 12.25 0.05
CA TYR A 38 -7.72 10.97 -0.61
C TYR A 38 -7.90 11.12 -2.13
N PRO A 39 -8.70 12.09 -2.62
CA PRO A 39 -8.80 12.27 -4.08
C PRO A 39 -7.47 12.62 -4.75
N GLU A 40 -6.64 13.41 -4.09
CA GLU A 40 -5.32 13.75 -4.65
C GLU A 40 -4.44 12.52 -4.78
N ILE A 41 -4.44 11.69 -3.74
CA ILE A 41 -3.66 10.45 -3.77
C ILE A 41 -4.17 9.54 -4.87
N GLY A 42 -5.49 9.42 -5.01
CA GLY A 42 -6.07 8.61 -6.07
C GLY A 42 -5.63 9.05 -7.44
N ARG A 43 -5.60 10.36 -7.70
CA ARG A 43 -5.16 10.87 -8.98
C ARG A 43 -3.71 10.53 -9.26
N LYS A 44 -2.85 10.59 -8.24
CA LYS A 44 -1.44 10.27 -8.41
C LYS A 44 -1.19 8.79 -8.64
N PHE A 45 -2.12 7.96 -8.28
CA PHE A 45 -2.01 6.51 -8.48
C PHE A 45 -2.82 6.05 -9.71
N GLY A 46 -2.82 6.86 -10.76
CA GLY A 46 -3.41 6.49 -12.03
C GLY A 46 -4.90 6.79 -12.13
N GLY A 47 -5.37 7.82 -11.45
CA GLY A 47 -6.76 8.21 -11.54
C GLY A 47 -7.71 7.29 -10.81
N ARG A 48 -7.26 6.73 -9.70
CA ARG A 48 -8.11 5.84 -8.90
C ARG A 48 -9.08 6.63 -8.05
N ASP A 49 -10.24 6.03 -7.81
CA ASP A 49 -11.27 6.61 -6.98
C ASP A 49 -10.75 6.80 -5.55
N HIS A 50 -11.20 7.88 -4.90
CA HIS A 50 -10.80 8.14 -3.52
C HIS A 50 -11.23 7.03 -2.56
N SER A 51 -12.34 6.36 -2.83
CA SER A 51 -12.78 5.25 -1.99
C SER A 51 -11.78 4.09 -2.03
N THR A 52 -11.10 3.88 -3.16
CA THR A 52 -10.05 2.88 -3.26
C THR A 52 -8.89 3.23 -2.32
N VAL A 53 -8.53 4.51 -2.25
CA VAL A 53 -7.45 4.96 -1.37
C VAL A 53 -7.86 4.82 0.10
N ILE A 54 -9.07 5.21 0.44
CA ILE A 54 -9.58 5.08 1.81
C ILE A 54 -9.55 3.61 2.23
N HIS A 55 -10.01 2.73 1.35
CA HIS A 55 -10.00 1.29 1.64
C HIS A 55 -8.58 0.79 1.88
N ALA A 56 -7.64 1.21 1.05
CA ALA A 56 -6.25 0.81 1.17
C ALA A 56 -5.65 1.27 2.51
N VAL A 57 -5.90 2.52 2.87
CA VAL A 57 -5.39 3.07 4.12
C VAL A 57 -5.94 2.31 5.32
N ARG A 58 -7.25 2.07 5.34
CA ARG A 58 -7.88 1.33 6.44
C ARG A 58 -7.37 -0.10 6.54
N LEU A 59 -7.21 -0.75 5.38
CA LEU A 59 -6.73 -2.11 5.35
C LEU A 59 -5.31 -2.21 5.92
N ILE A 60 -4.43 -1.31 5.53
CA ILE A 60 -3.06 -1.31 6.04
C ILE A 60 -3.05 -1.03 7.55
N GLU A 61 -3.89 -0.14 8.04
CA GLU A 61 -4.00 0.11 9.47
C GLU A 61 -4.41 -1.15 10.22
N GLU A 62 -5.39 -1.88 9.70
CA GLU A 62 -5.83 -3.13 10.31
C GLU A 62 -4.73 -4.19 10.30
N LEU A 63 -4.04 -4.31 9.17
CA LEU A 63 -2.97 -5.29 9.05
C LEU A 63 -1.82 -4.99 10.00
N ARG A 64 -1.49 -3.72 10.21
CA ARG A 64 -0.47 -3.34 11.16
C ARG A 64 -0.85 -3.74 12.59
N ALA A 65 -2.13 -3.67 12.89
CA ALA A 65 -2.61 -4.02 14.24
C ALA A 65 -2.58 -5.53 14.49
N ARG A 66 -2.71 -6.33 13.43
CA ARG A 66 -2.85 -7.78 13.55
C ARG A 66 -1.61 -8.57 13.15
N ASP A 67 -0.76 -7.99 12.33
CA ASP A 67 0.38 -8.68 11.75
C ASP A 67 1.66 -7.92 12.10
N ALA A 68 2.45 -8.49 13.00
CA ALA A 68 3.68 -7.85 13.47
C ALA A 68 4.70 -7.69 12.34
N ASP A 69 4.75 -8.64 11.41
CA ASP A 69 5.67 -8.56 10.28
C ASP A 69 5.29 -7.40 9.36
N MET A 70 4.02 -7.27 9.08
CA MET A 70 3.52 -6.17 8.27
C MET A 70 3.80 -4.83 8.95
N ASP A 71 3.54 -4.75 10.24
CA ASP A 71 3.81 -3.52 11.00
C ASP A 71 5.29 -3.18 10.97
N GLY A 72 6.15 -4.17 11.12
CA GLY A 72 7.59 -3.96 11.07
C GLY A 72 8.04 -3.43 9.72
N ASP A 73 7.49 -3.99 8.64
CA ASP A 73 7.81 -3.56 7.28
C ASP A 73 7.38 -2.10 7.06
N VAL A 74 6.18 -1.75 7.48
CA VAL A 74 5.67 -0.40 7.30
C VAL A 74 6.48 0.60 8.13
N ARG A 75 6.82 0.24 9.36
CA ARG A 75 7.63 1.10 10.22
C ARG A 75 9.01 1.34 9.64
N SER A 76 9.60 0.31 9.05
CA SER A 76 10.88 0.42 8.40
C SER A 76 10.82 1.40 7.21
N LEU A 77 9.78 1.27 6.39
CA LEU A 77 9.59 2.16 5.26
C LEU A 77 9.35 3.60 5.70
N LEU A 78 8.57 3.80 6.74
CA LEU A 78 8.33 5.13 7.28
C LEU A 78 9.63 5.78 7.74
N ARG A 79 10.46 5.01 8.42
CA ARG A 79 11.74 5.50 8.90
C ARG A 79 12.66 5.92 7.77
N GLN A 80 12.70 5.12 6.70
CA GLN A 80 13.52 5.41 5.53
C GLN A 80 13.05 6.67 4.81
N LEU A 81 11.76 6.87 4.73
CA LEU A 81 11.19 8.00 3.99
C LEU A 81 11.21 9.30 4.79
N GLU A 82 11.25 9.20 6.11
CA GLU A 82 11.28 10.37 6.96
C GLU A 82 12.69 10.91 7.21
N SER A 83 13.68 10.10 7.02
CA SER A 83 15.07 10.50 7.31
C SER A 83 15.71 11.33 6.23
#